data_72c52cc7b38579cc52e9c94067da5546
#
_entry.id   72c52cc7b38579cc52e9c94067da5546
#
_cell.length_a   1.000
_cell.length_b   1.000
_cell.length_c   1.000
_cell.angle_alpha   90.00
_cell.angle_beta   90.00
_cell.angle_gamma   90.00
#
_symmetry.space_group_name_H-M   'P 1'
#
loop_
_entity.id
_entity.type
_entity.pdbx_description
1 polymer ?
#
loop_
_entity_poly.entity_id
_entity_poly.type
_entity_poly.pdbx_seq_one_letter_code
_entity_poly.pdbx_strand_id
1 'polypeptide(L)'
;MTQYINTTPGMATAALAASLLAGTPAWAQDKTAADAWRFQLTPYAWMTGLDGSVRPFRGAPTVSVNKSFSDILEDLDAAAFVNGTARKGQYVLQGDFSYAATSDKAALPLGLSANAKIRQTSLTMTGGHNWMLSPQSSVDLMAGLRLWQIKAEVSVPGVGSAQSNTSFVDPVVAARWRYDIAPRWSTLVYADMGGLDVGSKFTWQVHGSVNYQVKENIFVSVGYRHLSVDYRDDGKRLDFSQSGPIVGATFRF
;
A
#
# COMPACT_ATOMS: atom_id res chain seq x y z
N MET A 1 -25.48 11.48 -48.04
CA MET A 1 -24.38 10.48 -47.87
C MET A 1 -23.53 10.93 -46.71
N THR A 2 -23.79 10.45 -45.52
CA THR A 2 -23.07 10.83 -44.27
C THR A 2 -22.41 9.56 -43.74
N GLN A 3 -21.08 9.51 -43.82
CA GLN A 3 -20.32 8.39 -43.28
C GLN A 3 -20.18 8.51 -41.77
N TYR A 4 -20.62 7.48 -41.04
CA TYR A 4 -20.36 7.29 -39.62
C TYR A 4 -18.96 6.69 -39.46
N ILE A 5 -18.07 7.40 -38.77
CA ILE A 5 -16.79 6.88 -38.34
C ILE A 5 -16.99 6.25 -36.98
N ASN A 6 -16.90 4.92 -36.94
CA ASN A 6 -16.90 4.08 -35.71
C ASN A 6 -15.52 4.14 -35.09
N THR A 7 -15.35 4.85 -33.96
CA THR A 7 -14.13 4.78 -33.15
C THR A 7 -14.37 3.89 -31.96
N THR A 8 -13.85 2.69 -32.04
CA THR A 8 -13.66 1.77 -30.89
C THR A 8 -12.64 2.34 -29.93
N PRO A 9 -12.90 2.40 -28.59
CA PRO A 9 -11.88 2.76 -27.63
C PRO A 9 -10.93 1.58 -27.47
N GLY A 10 -9.67 1.80 -27.89
CA GLY A 10 -8.59 0.87 -27.70
C GLY A 10 -8.27 0.66 -26.22
N MET A 11 -8.20 -0.57 -25.81
CA MET A 11 -7.62 -1.00 -24.55
C MET A 11 -6.15 -0.53 -24.50
N ALA A 12 -5.87 0.47 -23.68
CA ALA A 12 -4.49 0.83 -23.34
C ALA A 12 -3.96 -0.18 -22.34
N THR A 13 -3.28 -1.20 -22.86
CA THR A 13 -2.50 -2.16 -22.09
C THR A 13 -1.42 -1.43 -21.30
N ALA A 14 -1.47 -1.51 -19.99
CA ALA A 14 -0.42 -1.05 -19.09
C ALA A 14 0.79 -2.02 -19.18
N ALA A 15 1.63 -1.82 -20.19
CA ALA A 15 2.91 -2.51 -20.38
C ALA A 15 4.04 -1.50 -20.18
N LEU A 16 4.29 -1.09 -18.93
CA LEU A 16 5.41 -0.20 -18.61
C LEU A 16 6.05 -0.60 -17.28
N ALA A 17 6.80 -1.71 -17.27
CA ALA A 17 7.69 -2.03 -16.13
C ALA A 17 8.81 -3.04 -16.47
N ALA A 18 9.18 -3.25 -17.74
CA ALA A 18 10.14 -4.30 -18.09
C ALA A 18 11.46 -3.83 -18.73
N SER A 19 11.76 -2.53 -18.85
CA SER A 19 12.90 -2.06 -19.65
C SER A 19 14.05 -1.37 -18.89
N LEU A 20 14.18 -1.55 -17.56
CA LEU A 20 15.29 -0.95 -16.77
C LEU A 20 16.35 -1.98 -16.30
N LEU A 21 16.46 -3.14 -16.91
CA LEU A 21 17.42 -4.17 -16.50
C LEU A 21 18.54 -4.43 -17.54
N ALA A 22 18.90 -3.46 -18.38
CA ALA A 22 20.01 -3.64 -19.29
C ALA A 22 21.11 -2.60 -19.03
N GLY A 23 22.24 -3.05 -18.52
CA GLY A 23 23.54 -2.37 -18.67
C GLY A 23 24.17 -1.78 -17.42
N THR A 24 24.80 -2.61 -16.57
CA THR A 24 25.88 -2.12 -15.70
C THR A 24 27.22 -2.58 -16.27
N PRO A 25 28.15 -1.67 -16.59
CA PRO A 25 29.53 -2.05 -16.85
C PRO A 25 30.19 -2.51 -15.55
N ALA A 26 30.78 -3.70 -15.57
CA ALA A 26 31.61 -4.22 -14.49
C ALA A 26 32.89 -3.41 -14.35
N TRP A 27 32.94 -2.50 -13.37
CA TRP A 27 34.20 -2.00 -12.83
C TRP A 27 34.32 -2.58 -11.41
N ALA A 28 34.98 -3.73 -11.36
CA ALA A 28 35.36 -4.37 -10.11
C ALA A 28 36.47 -3.54 -9.45
N GLN A 29 36.17 -2.91 -8.33
CA GLN A 29 37.13 -2.60 -7.28
C GLN A 29 36.59 -3.19 -5.98
N ASP A 30 37.43 -3.99 -5.32
CA ASP A 30 37.20 -4.64 -4.02
C ASP A 30 36.77 -3.65 -2.94
N LYS A 31 35.47 -3.34 -2.90
CA LYS A 31 34.81 -2.85 -1.68
C LYS A 31 34.33 -4.10 -0.98
N THR A 32 34.76 -4.29 0.28
CA THR A 32 34.26 -5.36 1.14
C THR A 32 32.75 -5.44 0.99
N ALA A 33 32.21 -6.63 0.83
CA ALA A 33 30.78 -6.92 0.56
C ALA A 33 29.81 -6.25 1.57
N ALA A 34 30.33 -5.76 2.70
CA ALA A 34 29.59 -5.01 3.72
C ALA A 34 29.24 -3.57 3.30
N ASP A 35 29.96 -2.97 2.35
CA ASP A 35 29.80 -1.56 1.95
C ASP A 35 29.01 -1.39 0.61
N ALA A 36 28.55 -2.49 0.01
CA ALA A 36 27.71 -2.45 -1.18
C ALA A 36 26.23 -2.26 -0.83
N TRP A 37 25.52 -1.51 -1.67
CA TRP A 37 24.06 -1.44 -1.60
C TRP A 37 23.45 -2.80 -1.95
N ARG A 38 22.48 -3.22 -1.16
CA ARG A 38 21.65 -4.40 -1.39
C ARG A 38 20.20 -3.97 -1.49
N PHE A 39 19.52 -4.40 -2.52
CA PHE A 39 18.14 -4.03 -2.79
C PHE A 39 17.21 -5.23 -2.68
N GLN A 40 16.00 -4.97 -2.26
CA GLN A 40 14.91 -5.96 -2.21
C GLN A 40 13.66 -5.30 -2.78
N LEU A 41 12.94 -6.01 -3.62
CA LEU A 41 11.63 -5.62 -4.14
C LEU A 41 10.64 -6.74 -3.85
N THR A 42 9.51 -6.40 -3.28
CA THR A 42 8.46 -7.34 -2.87
C THR A 42 7.12 -6.87 -3.41
N PRO A 43 6.72 -7.23 -4.65
CA PRO A 43 5.31 -7.19 -5.00
C PRO A 43 4.51 -8.13 -4.10
N TYR A 44 3.32 -7.69 -3.68
CA TYR A 44 2.46 -8.48 -2.82
C TYR A 44 0.99 -8.26 -3.13
N ALA A 45 0.14 -9.22 -2.75
CA ALA A 45 -1.30 -9.07 -2.70
C ALA A 45 -1.73 -8.91 -1.23
N TRP A 46 -2.66 -7.99 -0.99
CA TRP A 46 -3.28 -7.77 0.31
C TRP A 46 -4.78 -8.01 0.21
N MET A 47 -5.23 -9.11 0.76
CA MET A 47 -6.63 -9.55 0.75
C MET A 47 -7.36 -8.90 1.94
N THR A 48 -7.62 -7.61 1.83
CA THR A 48 -8.12 -6.80 2.93
C THR A 48 -9.62 -6.62 2.90
N GLY A 49 -10.26 -6.65 4.09
CA GLY A 49 -11.56 -6.01 4.34
C GLY A 49 -11.37 -4.53 4.72
N LEU A 50 -12.46 -3.80 4.78
CA LEU A 50 -12.53 -2.39 5.18
C LEU A 50 -13.65 -2.22 6.21
N ASP A 51 -13.31 -1.67 7.36
CA ASP A 51 -14.27 -1.32 8.43
C ASP A 51 -14.04 0.12 8.88
N GLY A 52 -15.13 0.87 9.14
CA GLY A 52 -15.00 2.20 9.66
C GLY A 52 -16.16 3.14 9.38
N SER A 53 -15.88 4.43 9.44
CA SER A 53 -16.85 5.50 9.17
C SER A 53 -16.24 6.63 8.37
N VAL A 54 -16.99 7.11 7.39
CA VAL A 54 -16.54 8.15 6.47
C VAL A 54 -17.53 9.30 6.43
N ARG A 55 -17.02 10.52 6.53
CA ARG A 55 -17.72 11.76 6.21
C ARG A 55 -16.95 12.49 5.12
N PRO A 56 -17.39 12.44 3.86
CA PRO A 56 -16.59 12.90 2.73
C PRO A 56 -16.42 14.41 2.64
N PHE A 57 -17.34 15.21 3.21
CA PHE A 57 -17.28 16.66 3.24
C PHE A 57 -18.07 17.23 4.42
N ARG A 58 -17.85 18.50 4.72
CA ARG A 58 -18.52 19.22 5.81
C ARG A 58 -20.04 19.23 5.60
N GLY A 59 -20.80 18.82 6.64
CA GLY A 59 -22.26 18.76 6.59
C GLY A 59 -22.84 17.48 5.96
N ALA A 60 -21.99 16.62 5.37
CA ALA A 60 -22.44 15.30 4.95
C ALA A 60 -22.76 14.41 6.15
N PRO A 61 -23.68 13.44 6.04
CA PRO A 61 -23.88 12.42 7.04
C PRO A 61 -22.60 11.57 7.17
N THR A 62 -22.37 11.05 8.38
CA THR A 62 -21.34 10.02 8.57
C THR A 62 -21.93 8.68 8.14
N VAL A 63 -21.23 8.00 7.23
CA VAL A 63 -21.63 6.69 6.71
C VAL A 63 -20.70 5.64 7.30
N SER A 64 -21.26 4.59 7.89
CA SER A 64 -20.50 3.41 8.30
C SER A 64 -20.24 2.55 7.07
N VAL A 65 -19.01 2.08 6.95
CA VAL A 65 -18.57 1.17 5.88
C VAL A 65 -18.07 -0.10 6.55
N ASN A 66 -18.61 -1.22 6.11
CA ASN A 66 -18.13 -2.55 6.50
C ASN A 66 -18.17 -3.41 5.25
N LYS A 67 -17.00 -3.71 4.70
CA LYS A 67 -16.84 -4.54 3.51
C LYS A 67 -15.85 -5.66 3.81
N SER A 68 -16.28 -6.89 3.56
CA SER A 68 -15.40 -8.06 3.59
C SER A 68 -14.40 -8.02 2.42
N PHE A 69 -13.40 -8.88 2.45
CA PHE A 69 -12.48 -9.04 1.30
C PHE A 69 -13.23 -9.45 0.03
N SER A 70 -14.22 -10.34 0.12
CA SER A 70 -15.02 -10.76 -1.04
C SER A 70 -15.80 -9.59 -1.66
N ASP A 71 -16.41 -8.72 -0.83
CA ASP A 71 -17.13 -7.55 -1.32
C ASP A 71 -16.17 -6.57 -2.01
N ILE A 72 -14.97 -6.37 -1.43
CA ILE A 72 -13.95 -5.51 -2.05
C ILE A 72 -13.45 -6.11 -3.37
N LEU A 73 -13.29 -7.44 -3.44
CA LEU A 73 -12.82 -8.12 -4.64
C LEU A 73 -13.85 -8.04 -5.80
N GLU A 74 -15.15 -8.11 -5.48
CA GLU A 74 -16.21 -7.93 -6.46
C GLU A 74 -16.25 -6.52 -7.04
N ASP A 75 -15.95 -5.50 -6.23
CA ASP A 75 -15.91 -4.09 -6.61
C ASP A 75 -14.57 -3.64 -7.17
N LEU A 76 -13.53 -4.51 -7.17
CA LEU A 76 -12.16 -4.13 -7.46
C LEU A 76 -11.93 -3.88 -8.95
N ASP A 77 -11.61 -2.65 -9.31
CA ASP A 77 -11.19 -2.29 -10.66
C ASP A 77 -9.69 -2.55 -10.88
N ALA A 78 -8.85 -2.19 -9.89
CA ALA A 78 -7.41 -2.37 -9.94
C ALA A 78 -6.78 -2.30 -8.54
N ALA A 79 -5.68 -3.05 -8.34
CA ALA A 79 -4.83 -2.92 -7.17
C ALA A 79 -3.36 -3.13 -7.52
N ALA A 80 -2.46 -2.45 -6.78
CA ALA A 80 -1.03 -2.64 -6.87
C ALA A 80 -0.38 -2.41 -5.51
N PHE A 81 0.43 -3.37 -5.05
CA PHE A 81 1.13 -3.29 -3.79
C PHE A 81 2.58 -3.70 -3.97
N VAL A 82 3.50 -2.83 -3.56
CA VAL A 82 4.93 -3.07 -3.70
C VAL A 82 5.67 -2.52 -2.50
N ASN A 83 6.52 -3.34 -1.88
CA ASN A 83 7.47 -2.91 -0.88
C ASN A 83 8.90 -2.99 -1.43
N GLY A 84 9.68 -1.94 -1.22
CA GLY A 84 11.09 -1.85 -1.57
C GLY A 84 11.95 -1.64 -0.33
N THR A 85 13.11 -2.26 -0.26
CA THR A 85 14.10 -2.01 0.79
C THR A 85 15.48 -1.88 0.17
N ALA A 86 16.23 -0.86 0.58
CA ALA A 86 17.64 -0.67 0.25
C ALA A 86 18.47 -0.67 1.55
N ARG A 87 19.61 -1.36 1.56
CA ARG A 87 20.51 -1.45 2.72
C ARG A 87 21.94 -1.21 2.34
N LYS A 88 22.65 -0.44 3.16
CA LYS A 88 24.11 -0.26 3.07
C LYS A 88 24.70 -0.24 4.47
N GLY A 89 25.53 -1.22 4.80
CA GLY A 89 26.02 -1.40 6.17
C GLY A 89 24.85 -1.52 7.15
N GLN A 90 24.78 -0.60 8.08
CA GLN A 90 23.69 -0.50 9.09
C GLN A 90 22.54 0.40 8.68
N TYR A 91 22.65 1.13 7.58
CA TYR A 91 21.59 2.01 7.10
C TYR A 91 20.55 1.23 6.31
N VAL A 92 19.29 1.59 6.50
CA VAL A 92 18.13 1.02 5.82
C VAL A 92 17.23 2.13 5.31
N LEU A 93 16.77 1.97 4.06
CA LEU A 93 15.70 2.74 3.46
C LEU A 93 14.59 1.78 3.08
N GLN A 94 13.34 2.16 3.31
CA GLN A 94 12.17 1.37 2.96
C GLN A 94 11.12 2.25 2.30
N GLY A 95 10.53 1.74 1.21
CA GLY A 95 9.34 2.29 0.57
C GLY A 95 8.23 1.25 0.53
N ASP A 96 7.00 1.64 0.86
CA ASP A 96 5.80 0.81 0.71
C ASP A 96 4.75 1.59 -0.07
N PHE A 97 4.41 1.11 -1.25
CA PHE A 97 3.40 1.69 -2.12
C PHE A 97 2.17 0.80 -2.13
N SER A 98 1.00 1.40 -1.94
CA SER A 98 -0.28 0.73 -2.12
C SER A 98 -1.25 1.58 -2.93
N TYR A 99 -1.91 0.94 -3.87
CA TYR A 99 -2.96 1.50 -4.70
C TYR A 99 -4.13 0.53 -4.77
N ALA A 100 -5.36 1.05 -4.58
CA ALA A 100 -6.59 0.31 -4.82
C ALA A 100 -7.63 1.24 -5.44
N ALA A 101 -8.35 0.74 -6.44
CA ALA A 101 -9.50 1.39 -7.06
C ALA A 101 -10.68 0.43 -7.04
N THR A 102 -11.82 0.91 -6.55
CA THR A 102 -13.07 0.15 -6.48
C THR A 102 -14.22 0.94 -7.07
N SER A 103 -15.17 0.24 -7.68
CA SER A 103 -16.42 0.80 -8.21
C SER A 103 -17.60 -0.02 -7.72
N ASP A 104 -18.55 0.61 -7.04
CA ASP A 104 -19.76 -0.02 -6.51
C ASP A 104 -21.01 0.66 -7.05
N LYS A 105 -22.09 -0.11 -7.20
CA LYS A 105 -23.42 0.37 -7.64
C LYS A 105 -24.44 0.09 -6.56
N ALA A 106 -25.03 1.14 -6.03
CA ALA A 106 -26.11 1.06 -5.05
C ALA A 106 -27.45 1.40 -5.68
N ALA A 107 -28.47 0.55 -5.44
CA ALA A 107 -29.84 0.87 -5.80
C ALA A 107 -30.40 1.93 -4.84
N LEU A 108 -31.01 2.97 -5.38
CA LEU A 108 -31.69 4.02 -4.65
C LEU A 108 -33.22 3.86 -4.77
N PRO A 109 -34.01 4.48 -3.88
CA PRO A 109 -35.46 4.58 -4.04
C PRO A 109 -35.84 5.18 -5.41
N LEU A 110 -37.06 4.87 -5.89
CA LEU A 110 -37.61 5.34 -7.17
C LEU A 110 -36.91 4.75 -8.42
N GLY A 111 -36.22 3.62 -8.30
CA GLY A 111 -35.55 2.96 -9.42
C GLY A 111 -34.26 3.65 -9.90
N LEU A 112 -33.75 4.60 -9.15
CA LEU A 112 -32.47 5.25 -9.42
C LEU A 112 -31.30 4.34 -8.99
N SER A 113 -30.11 4.58 -9.55
CA SER A 113 -28.88 3.93 -9.13
C SER A 113 -27.80 4.98 -8.85
N ALA A 114 -27.00 4.78 -7.81
CA ALA A 114 -25.80 5.55 -7.56
C ALA A 114 -24.58 4.72 -7.95
N ASN A 115 -23.62 5.33 -8.62
CA ASN A 115 -22.31 4.74 -8.86
C ASN A 115 -21.33 5.42 -7.91
N ALA A 116 -20.65 4.63 -7.08
CA ALA A 116 -19.59 5.10 -6.18
C ALA A 116 -18.23 4.58 -6.68
N LYS A 117 -17.25 5.45 -6.80
CA LYS A 117 -15.88 5.10 -7.16
C LYS A 117 -14.94 5.61 -6.09
N ILE A 118 -14.07 4.75 -5.60
CA ILE A 118 -13.05 5.11 -4.60
C ILE A 118 -11.69 4.72 -5.16
N ARG A 119 -10.73 5.66 -5.07
CA ARG A 119 -9.33 5.39 -5.36
C ARG A 119 -8.51 5.80 -4.15
N GLN A 120 -7.80 4.84 -3.60
CA GLN A 120 -6.90 5.04 -2.46
C GLN A 120 -5.47 4.81 -2.91
N THR A 121 -4.60 5.76 -2.62
CA THR A 121 -3.16 5.64 -2.84
C THR A 121 -2.44 5.97 -1.54
N SER A 122 -1.48 5.16 -1.14
CA SER A 122 -0.55 5.51 -0.07
C SER A 122 0.89 5.19 -0.46
N LEU A 123 1.82 6.04 -0.03
CA LEU A 123 3.25 5.84 -0.17
C LEU A 123 3.91 6.14 1.17
N THR A 124 4.46 5.12 1.82
CA THR A 124 5.28 5.27 3.02
C THR A 124 6.74 5.20 2.64
N MET A 125 7.53 6.19 3.04
CA MET A 125 8.98 6.20 2.87
C MET A 125 9.64 6.42 4.22
N THR A 126 10.49 5.49 4.63
CA THR A 126 11.21 5.54 5.91
C THR A 126 12.68 5.24 5.73
N GLY A 127 13.50 5.86 6.55
CA GLY A 127 14.92 5.61 6.64
C GLY A 127 15.35 5.41 8.10
N GLY A 128 16.39 4.63 8.32
CA GLY A 128 16.82 4.36 9.68
C GLY A 128 18.06 3.49 9.77
N HIS A 129 18.18 2.84 10.91
CA HIS A 129 19.34 2.08 11.30
C HIS A 129 18.96 0.66 11.69
N ASN A 130 19.83 -0.30 11.37
CA ASN A 130 19.72 -1.70 11.71
C ASN A 130 20.62 -2.06 12.89
N TRP A 131 20.08 -2.75 13.86
CA TRP A 131 20.81 -3.36 14.98
C TRP A 131 20.72 -4.87 14.91
N MET A 132 21.86 -5.52 14.88
CA MET A 132 21.95 -6.96 15.04
C MET A 132 21.82 -7.30 16.53
N LEU A 133 20.78 -8.04 16.90
CA LEU A 133 20.56 -8.52 18.27
C LEU A 133 21.25 -9.87 18.52
N SER A 134 21.32 -10.69 17.47
CA SER A 134 22.02 -11.98 17.45
C SER A 134 22.35 -12.34 15.99
N PRO A 135 23.11 -13.41 15.73
CA PRO A 135 23.33 -13.88 14.35
C PRO A 135 22.04 -14.17 13.57
N GLN A 136 20.94 -14.52 14.26
CA GLN A 136 19.65 -14.82 13.65
C GLN A 136 18.63 -13.68 13.74
N SER A 137 18.92 -12.62 14.54
CA SER A 137 17.92 -11.58 14.88
C SER A 137 18.44 -10.19 14.63
N SER A 138 17.62 -9.38 13.97
CA SER A 138 17.91 -7.95 13.77
C SER A 138 16.67 -7.10 13.91
N VAL A 139 16.86 -5.83 14.29
CA VAL A 139 15.83 -4.80 14.38
C VAL A 139 16.26 -3.58 13.58
N ASP A 140 15.37 -3.08 12.73
CA ASP A 140 15.48 -1.77 12.11
C ASP A 140 14.58 -0.79 12.88
N LEU A 141 15.11 0.34 13.28
CA LEU A 141 14.34 1.48 13.75
C LEU A 141 14.41 2.58 12.69
N MET A 142 13.25 3.07 12.27
CA MET A 142 13.13 3.95 11.12
C MET A 142 12.18 5.10 11.43
N ALA A 143 12.36 6.20 10.72
CA ALA A 143 11.42 7.33 10.71
C ALA A 143 11.25 7.83 9.28
N GLY A 144 10.12 8.48 9.00
CA GLY A 144 9.85 9.00 7.67
C GLY A 144 8.45 9.58 7.53
N LEU A 145 7.89 9.45 6.34
CA LEU A 145 6.62 10.06 5.97
C LEU A 145 5.72 9.01 5.30
N ARG A 146 4.41 9.15 5.51
CA ARG A 146 3.36 8.46 4.76
C ARG A 146 2.49 9.48 4.05
N LEU A 147 2.44 9.40 2.74
CA LEU A 147 1.61 10.23 1.88
C LEU A 147 0.31 9.47 1.58
N TRP A 148 -0.80 10.17 1.68
CA TRP A 148 -2.13 9.66 1.38
C TRP A 148 -2.80 10.47 0.29
N GLN A 149 -3.49 9.80 -0.62
CA GLN A 149 -4.45 10.39 -1.54
C GLN A 149 -5.67 9.49 -1.65
N ILE A 150 -6.84 10.01 -1.27
CA ILE A 150 -8.12 9.32 -1.32
C ILE A 150 -9.07 10.16 -2.15
N LYS A 151 -9.53 9.60 -3.27
CA LYS A 151 -10.52 10.21 -4.17
C LYS A 151 -11.79 9.39 -4.11
N ALA A 152 -12.91 10.03 -3.81
CA ALA A 152 -14.22 9.44 -3.82
C ALA A 152 -15.10 10.23 -4.80
N GLU A 153 -15.83 9.52 -5.65
CA GLU A 153 -16.80 10.08 -6.59
C GLU A 153 -18.10 9.31 -6.45
N VAL A 154 -19.20 10.03 -6.31
CA VAL A 154 -20.55 9.46 -6.32
C VAL A 154 -21.33 10.16 -7.42
N SER A 155 -21.94 9.40 -8.33
CA SER A 155 -22.75 9.90 -9.41
C SER A 155 -24.11 9.21 -9.47
N VAL A 156 -25.17 10.01 -9.66
CA VAL A 156 -26.53 9.54 -9.87
C VAL A 156 -26.98 10.00 -11.26
N PRO A 157 -27.18 9.08 -12.22
CA PRO A 157 -27.58 9.43 -13.59
C PRO A 157 -28.85 10.29 -13.60
N GLY A 158 -28.81 11.39 -14.33
CA GLY A 158 -29.93 12.34 -14.43
C GLY A 158 -30.09 13.30 -13.24
N VAL A 159 -29.29 13.16 -12.17
CA VAL A 159 -29.36 14.04 -10.99
C VAL A 159 -28.08 14.86 -10.82
N GLY A 160 -26.89 14.21 -10.90
CA GLY A 160 -25.62 14.89 -10.76
C GLY A 160 -24.51 14.02 -10.19
N SER A 161 -23.35 14.62 -9.94
CA SER A 161 -22.20 13.97 -9.32
C SER A 161 -21.58 14.85 -8.23
N ALA A 162 -21.00 14.19 -7.21
CA ALA A 162 -20.23 14.82 -6.16
C ALA A 162 -18.86 14.12 -6.06
N GLN A 163 -17.80 14.91 -5.87
CA GLN A 163 -16.43 14.41 -5.76
C GLN A 163 -15.78 14.93 -4.48
N SER A 164 -14.98 14.08 -3.83
CA SER A 164 -14.13 14.45 -2.72
C SER A 164 -12.71 13.99 -3.01
N ASN A 165 -11.75 14.88 -2.81
CA ASN A 165 -10.33 14.57 -2.86
C ASN A 165 -9.71 14.95 -1.52
N THR A 166 -9.05 14.00 -0.89
CA THR A 166 -8.38 14.19 0.41
C THR A 166 -6.95 13.73 0.27
N SER A 167 -6.01 14.64 0.56
CA SER A 167 -4.58 14.34 0.54
C SER A 167 -3.96 14.87 1.81
N PHE A 168 -3.13 14.07 2.46
CA PHE A 168 -2.41 14.45 3.67
C PHE A 168 -1.10 13.67 3.80
N VAL A 169 -0.23 14.16 4.67
CA VAL A 169 1.09 13.57 4.93
C VAL A 169 1.25 13.37 6.42
N ASP A 170 1.57 12.14 6.82
CA ASP A 170 1.80 11.73 8.19
C ASP A 170 3.29 11.53 8.45
N PRO A 171 3.90 12.19 9.44
CA PRO A 171 5.17 11.72 9.97
C PRO A 171 4.95 10.35 10.62
N VAL A 172 5.88 9.42 10.41
CA VAL A 172 5.80 8.06 10.94
C VAL A 172 7.12 7.63 11.57
N VAL A 173 7.02 6.84 12.65
CA VAL A 173 8.13 6.08 13.22
C VAL A 173 7.80 4.60 13.11
N ALA A 174 8.81 3.79 12.82
CA ALA A 174 8.62 2.38 12.52
C ALA A 174 9.70 1.50 13.16
N ALA A 175 9.31 0.28 13.50
CA ALA A 175 10.21 -0.78 13.89
C ALA A 175 9.96 -2.02 13.02
N ARG A 176 11.03 -2.68 12.61
CA ARG A 176 10.96 -3.93 11.86
C ARG A 176 11.91 -4.95 12.48
N TRP A 177 11.35 -5.99 13.05
CA TRP A 177 12.09 -7.12 13.58
C TRP A 177 12.12 -8.26 12.58
N ARG A 178 13.30 -8.84 12.40
CA ARG A 178 13.50 -10.02 11.58
C ARG A 178 14.17 -11.09 12.41
N TYR A 179 13.71 -12.34 12.24
CA TYR A 179 14.28 -13.51 12.89
C TYR A 179 14.37 -14.68 11.91
N ASP A 180 15.57 -15.27 11.79
CA ASP A 180 15.81 -16.45 10.98
C ASP A 180 15.52 -17.70 11.85
N ILE A 181 14.35 -18.35 11.57
CA ILE A 181 13.80 -19.46 12.36
C ILE A 181 14.59 -20.76 12.10
N ALA A 182 14.94 -21.01 10.83
CA ALA A 182 15.61 -22.21 10.35
C ALA A 182 16.30 -21.92 9.01
N PRO A 183 17.14 -22.81 8.49
CA PRO A 183 17.65 -22.69 7.13
C PRO A 183 16.49 -22.49 6.15
N ARG A 184 16.50 -21.42 5.35
CA ARG A 184 15.46 -20.97 4.41
C ARG A 184 14.18 -20.41 5.03
N TRP A 185 13.97 -20.40 6.34
CA TRP A 185 12.78 -19.87 6.97
C TRP A 185 13.12 -18.65 7.83
N SER A 186 12.41 -17.58 7.61
CA SER A 186 12.50 -16.38 8.46
C SER A 186 11.13 -15.80 8.75
N THR A 187 11.01 -15.09 9.85
CA THR A 187 9.85 -14.26 10.15
C THR A 187 10.23 -12.79 10.12
N LEU A 188 9.24 -11.97 9.85
CA LEU A 188 9.34 -10.52 9.86
C LEU A 188 8.11 -9.96 10.57
N VAL A 189 8.33 -9.09 11.54
CA VAL A 189 7.28 -8.28 12.18
C VAL A 189 7.62 -6.82 11.96
N TYR A 190 6.67 -6.07 11.44
CA TYR A 190 6.78 -4.63 11.22
C TYR A 190 5.65 -3.93 11.95
N ALA A 191 5.95 -2.83 12.60
CA ALA A 191 4.96 -1.94 13.20
C ALA A 191 5.36 -0.49 12.94
N ASP A 192 4.40 0.37 12.70
CA ASP A 192 4.60 1.82 12.67
C ASP A 192 3.41 2.55 13.30
N MET A 193 3.67 3.79 13.70
CA MET A 193 2.67 4.74 14.14
C MET A 193 3.05 6.15 13.66
N GLY A 194 2.04 7.01 13.51
CA GLY A 194 2.25 8.37 13.02
C GLY A 194 0.98 9.22 12.99
N GLY A 195 1.02 10.26 12.19
CA GLY A 195 -0.03 11.28 12.10
C GLY A 195 0.18 12.37 13.16
N LEU A 196 -0.14 12.09 14.42
CA LEU A 196 0.08 12.96 15.58
C LEU A 196 -0.45 14.41 15.36
N ASP A 197 -1.63 14.52 14.75
CA ASP A 197 -2.30 15.79 14.38
C ASP A 197 -1.52 16.65 13.33
N VAL A 198 -0.54 16.10 12.62
CA VAL A 198 0.13 16.80 11.51
C VAL A 198 -0.65 16.63 10.21
N GLY A 199 -0.94 15.39 9.81
CA GLY A 199 -1.82 15.05 8.70
C GLY A 199 -3.08 14.38 9.21
N SER A 200 -3.00 13.10 9.58
CA SER A 200 -4.06 12.43 10.33
C SER A 200 -3.93 12.70 11.83
N LYS A 201 -5.02 12.48 12.58
CA LYS A 201 -4.96 12.48 14.05
C LYS A 201 -4.06 11.36 14.55
N PHE A 202 -4.26 10.19 13.99
CA PHE A 202 -3.44 9.02 14.30
C PHE A 202 -3.54 8.00 13.17
N THR A 203 -2.39 7.41 12.82
CA THR A 203 -2.30 6.26 11.94
C THR A 203 -1.37 5.23 12.54
N TRP A 204 -1.67 3.97 12.37
CA TRP A 204 -0.76 2.90 12.77
C TRP A 204 -0.98 1.67 11.92
N GLN A 205 0.05 0.86 11.80
CA GLN A 205 -0.08 -0.45 11.19
C GLN A 205 0.83 -1.47 11.86
N VAL A 206 0.44 -2.72 11.72
CA VAL A 206 1.26 -3.87 12.06
C VAL A 206 1.12 -4.92 10.97
N HIS A 207 2.22 -5.54 10.60
CA HIS A 207 2.15 -6.76 9.81
C HIS A 207 3.19 -7.77 10.30
N GLY A 208 2.82 -9.06 10.22
CA GLY A 208 3.71 -10.17 10.47
C GLY A 208 3.71 -11.13 9.29
N SER A 209 4.86 -11.67 8.92
CA SER A 209 4.98 -12.64 7.84
C SER A 209 6.00 -13.73 8.15
N VAL A 210 5.74 -14.90 7.58
CA VAL A 210 6.71 -15.99 7.47
C VAL A 210 7.18 -16.02 6.03
N ASN A 211 8.48 -16.13 5.84
CA ASN A 211 9.13 -16.07 4.55
C ASN A 211 9.91 -17.38 4.32
N TYR A 212 9.77 -17.93 3.12
CA TYR A 212 10.50 -19.10 2.68
C TYR A 212 11.43 -18.75 1.52
N GLN A 213 12.69 -19.13 1.62
CA GLN A 213 13.70 -18.94 0.58
C GLN A 213 13.59 -20.04 -0.47
N VAL A 214 13.05 -19.70 -1.64
CA VAL A 214 12.91 -20.62 -2.77
C VAL A 214 14.23 -20.78 -3.53
N LYS A 215 14.92 -19.65 -3.76
CA LYS A 215 16.25 -19.55 -4.36
C LYS A 215 17.08 -18.55 -3.55
N GLU A 216 18.39 -18.46 -3.84
CA GLU A 216 19.30 -17.56 -3.13
C GLU A 216 18.79 -16.10 -3.06
N ASN A 217 18.16 -15.66 -4.14
CA ASN A 217 17.67 -14.28 -4.29
C ASN A 217 16.15 -14.17 -4.37
N ILE A 218 15.38 -15.27 -4.19
CA ILE A 218 13.91 -15.28 -4.30
C ILE A 218 13.29 -15.88 -3.04
N PHE A 219 12.36 -15.15 -2.46
CA PHE A 219 11.59 -15.56 -1.28
C PHE A 219 10.10 -15.43 -1.56
N VAL A 220 9.31 -16.32 -1.00
CA VAL A 220 7.86 -16.19 -0.92
C VAL A 220 7.45 -15.95 0.52
N SER A 221 6.40 -15.17 0.73
CA SER A 221 5.94 -14.81 2.06
C SER A 221 4.43 -14.93 2.17
N VAL A 222 3.99 -15.34 3.35
CA VAL A 222 2.59 -15.32 3.78
C VAL A 222 2.52 -14.63 5.13
N GLY A 223 1.52 -13.80 5.33
CA GLY A 223 1.38 -13.06 6.57
C GLY A 223 0.02 -12.42 6.74
N TYR A 224 -0.06 -11.50 7.68
CA TYR A 224 -1.26 -10.73 7.98
C TYR A 224 -0.88 -9.27 8.23
N ARG A 225 -1.66 -8.33 7.70
CA ARG A 225 -1.48 -6.89 7.87
C ARG A 225 -2.74 -6.27 8.41
N HIS A 226 -2.58 -5.35 9.36
CA HIS A 226 -3.61 -4.44 9.84
C HIS A 226 -3.10 -3.01 9.72
N LEU A 227 -3.94 -2.12 9.22
CA LEU A 227 -3.69 -0.69 9.09
C LEU A 227 -4.92 0.07 9.58
N SER A 228 -4.73 1.11 10.40
CA SER A 228 -5.79 2.00 10.88
C SER A 228 -5.42 3.46 10.66
N VAL A 229 -6.42 4.27 10.31
CA VAL A 229 -6.29 5.70 10.04
C VAL A 229 -7.47 6.44 10.66
N ASP A 230 -7.20 7.42 11.51
CA ASP A 230 -8.16 8.44 11.97
C ASP A 230 -7.74 9.81 11.42
N TYR A 231 -8.39 10.25 10.35
CA TYR A 231 -8.18 11.56 9.74
C TYR A 231 -9.41 12.44 9.95
N ARG A 232 -9.18 13.68 10.40
CA ARG A 232 -10.22 14.70 10.59
C ARG A 232 -9.68 16.07 10.22
N ASP A 233 -10.27 16.68 9.23
CA ASP A 233 -9.93 18.02 8.80
C ASP A 233 -11.12 18.67 8.05
N ASP A 234 -11.36 19.97 8.29
CA ASP A 234 -12.40 20.78 7.64
C ASP A 234 -13.78 20.10 7.57
N GLY A 235 -14.18 19.44 8.66
CA GLY A 235 -15.46 18.73 8.75
C GLY A 235 -15.52 17.40 8.00
N LYS A 236 -14.45 16.98 7.31
CA LYS A 236 -14.24 15.62 6.81
C LYS A 236 -13.83 14.70 7.95
N ARG A 237 -14.19 13.43 7.85
CA ARG A 237 -13.72 12.37 8.72
C ARG A 237 -13.51 11.10 7.91
N LEU A 238 -12.32 10.53 8.04
CA LEU A 238 -11.97 9.22 7.51
C LEU A 238 -11.41 8.42 8.69
N ASP A 239 -12.23 7.58 9.26
CA ASP A 239 -11.87 6.73 10.42
C ASP A 239 -12.12 5.29 9.96
N PHE A 240 -11.05 4.63 9.54
CA PHE A 240 -11.16 3.30 8.96
C PHE A 240 -9.97 2.41 9.29
N SER A 241 -10.23 1.11 9.25
CA SER A 241 -9.22 0.07 9.35
C SER A 241 -9.31 -0.91 8.18
N GLN A 242 -8.17 -1.41 7.79
CA GLN A 242 -8.01 -2.43 6.75
C GLN A 242 -7.23 -3.59 7.33
N SER A 243 -7.76 -4.80 7.21
CA SER A 243 -7.17 -6.01 7.81
C SER A 243 -7.29 -7.18 6.87
N GLY A 244 -6.23 -7.98 6.77
CA GLY A 244 -6.31 -9.19 5.96
C GLY A 244 -4.97 -9.87 5.70
N PRO A 245 -5.04 -11.08 5.13
CA PRO A 245 -3.86 -11.82 4.71
C PRO A 245 -3.06 -11.09 3.64
N ILE A 246 -1.74 -11.29 3.67
CA ILE A 246 -0.81 -10.85 2.62
C ILE A 246 -0.05 -12.05 2.06
N VAL A 247 0.18 -12.03 0.76
CA VAL A 247 1.06 -13.00 0.06
C VAL A 247 2.00 -12.22 -0.84
N GLY A 248 3.29 -12.49 -0.76
CA GLY A 248 4.29 -11.73 -1.50
C GLY A 248 5.42 -12.59 -2.06
N ALA A 249 6.12 -12.02 -3.04
CA ALA A 249 7.35 -12.57 -3.58
C ALA A 249 8.45 -11.51 -3.49
N THR A 250 9.54 -11.83 -2.79
CA THR A 250 10.68 -10.91 -2.62
C THR A 250 11.83 -11.30 -3.54
N PHE A 251 12.34 -10.33 -4.28
CA PHE A 251 13.52 -10.43 -5.13
C PHE A 251 14.65 -9.61 -4.50
N ARG A 252 15.83 -10.19 -4.38
CA ARG A 252 17.05 -9.55 -3.86
C ARG A 252 18.07 -9.35 -4.97
N PHE A 253 18.75 -8.20 -4.95
CA PHE A 253 19.74 -7.78 -5.93
C PHE A 253 21.02 -7.32 -5.25
#